data_9c83427224dd7ded10281750dd3e92ce
#
_entry.id   9c83427224dd7ded10281750dd3e92ce
#
_cell.length_a   1.000
_cell.length_b   1.000
_cell.length_c   1.000
_cell.angle_alpha   90.00
_cell.angle_beta   90.00
_cell.angle_gamma   90.00
#
_symmetry.space_group_name_H-M   'P 1'
#
loop_
_entity.id
_entity.type
_entity.pdbx_description
1 polymer ?
#
loop_
_entity_poly.entity_id
_entity_poly.type
_entity_poly.pdbx_seq_one_letter_code
_entity_poly.pdbx_strand_id
1 'polypeptide(L)'
;MKYIIYLLLFQAFTFAQVNNIYSDVEKTMQSIPESQKKSSKEIALFIKDKFSLEDMQIKAAYYYVISNVSYDITHEFTVNLVISDDEMVSKTIASKKGVCIHYAKFFKDIVTQLGYNCQIVSGYTKKDNVVAEQSHAWCAIKMKDNKWFAFDPTWDSGFLQNGKFVKKLNSKYFKIKPIEMLKSHMPFDYMWQFLDYPITEQEFLKGKFIQDKNQEIFDYDTVIKKHNLLSENEQLSDLKNRMIQTGYKSKLAKERFDILKKQLDVYSLNSSIKELNDINAKYNEGINLFNEFIYYRNAQFRPEKEDKEILKMISTPLAIFEDCNDRIYKLGFVG
;
A
#
# COMPACT_ATOMS: atom_id res chain seq x y z
N MET A 1 -16.45 33.14 35.82
CA MET A 1 -16.69 33.75 34.48
C MET A 1 -15.43 34.33 33.83
N LYS A 2 -14.60 35.13 34.49
CA LYS A 2 -13.37 35.72 33.87
C LYS A 2 -12.40 34.65 33.29
N TYR A 3 -12.17 33.55 33.96
CA TYR A 3 -11.25 32.48 33.50
C TYR A 3 -11.76 31.70 32.27
N ILE A 4 -13.07 31.57 32.13
CA ILE A 4 -13.67 30.92 30.94
C ILE A 4 -13.52 31.79 29.70
N ILE A 5 -13.65 33.13 29.86
CA ILE A 5 -13.46 34.07 28.76
C ILE A 5 -11.99 34.09 28.30
N TYR A 6 -11.01 34.01 29.22
CA TYR A 6 -9.59 33.94 28.86
C TYR A 6 -9.26 32.62 28.12
N LEU A 7 -9.85 31.51 28.53
CA LEU A 7 -9.64 30.22 27.85
C LEU A 7 -10.21 30.22 26.43
N LEU A 8 -11.40 30.79 26.26
CA LEU A 8 -12.05 30.92 24.94
C LEU A 8 -11.31 31.90 24.02
N LEU A 9 -10.79 33.00 24.56
CA LEU A 9 -9.99 33.96 23.78
C LEU A 9 -8.63 33.37 23.39
N PHE A 10 -7.99 32.58 24.28
CA PHE A 10 -6.73 31.89 23.95
C PHE A 10 -6.92 30.84 22.86
N GLN A 11 -8.00 30.06 22.91
CA GLN A 11 -8.33 29.08 21.86
C GLN A 11 -8.67 29.76 20.52
N ALA A 12 -9.40 30.87 20.54
CA ALA A 12 -9.71 31.64 19.33
C ALA A 12 -8.46 32.25 18.70
N PHE A 13 -7.54 32.74 19.51
CA PHE A 13 -6.28 33.34 19.04
C PHE A 13 -5.35 32.25 18.42
N THR A 14 -5.23 31.08 19.03
CA THR A 14 -4.46 29.97 18.47
C THR A 14 -5.07 29.45 17.17
N PHE A 15 -6.39 29.36 17.07
CA PHE A 15 -7.09 28.93 15.86
C PHE A 15 -6.93 29.93 14.70
N ALA A 16 -7.01 31.23 14.99
CA ALA A 16 -6.79 32.28 14.00
C ALA A 16 -5.33 32.29 13.50
N GLN A 17 -4.36 32.06 14.39
CA GLN A 17 -2.95 32.03 14.04
C GLN A 17 -2.59 30.80 13.17
N VAL A 18 -3.15 29.62 13.45
CA VAL A 18 -2.98 28.41 12.65
C VAL A 18 -3.58 28.58 11.24
N ASN A 19 -4.76 29.16 11.13
CA ASN A 19 -5.39 29.45 9.84
C ASN A 19 -4.57 30.43 8.99
N ASN A 20 -3.90 31.41 9.62
CA ASN A 20 -3.03 32.35 8.91
C ASN A 20 -1.77 31.68 8.36
N ILE A 21 -1.14 30.80 9.16
CA ILE A 21 0.05 30.04 8.77
C ILE A 21 -0.24 29.15 7.55
N TYR A 22 -1.36 28.41 7.54
CA TYR A 22 -1.73 27.55 6.40
C TYR A 22 -2.11 28.35 5.16
N SER A 23 -2.67 29.54 5.30
CA SER A 23 -2.92 30.47 4.17
C SER A 23 -1.62 30.85 3.45
N ASP A 24 -0.53 31.10 4.19
CA ASP A 24 0.76 31.45 3.59
C ASP A 24 1.41 30.24 2.90
N VAL A 25 1.25 29.03 3.46
CA VAL A 25 1.67 27.81 2.81
C VAL A 25 0.95 27.61 1.46
N GLU A 26 -0.35 27.81 1.45
CA GLU A 26 -1.18 27.67 0.24
C GLU A 26 -0.79 28.68 -0.84
N LYS A 27 -0.58 29.95 -0.48
CA LYS A 27 -0.10 31.01 -1.41
C LYS A 27 1.27 30.66 -1.99
N THR A 28 2.20 30.20 -1.15
CA THR A 28 3.53 29.79 -1.60
C THR A 28 3.45 28.64 -2.59
N MET A 29 2.62 27.63 -2.33
CA MET A 29 2.45 26.47 -3.23
C MET A 29 1.77 26.84 -4.55
N GLN A 30 0.95 27.89 -4.60
CA GLN A 30 0.40 28.41 -5.86
C GLN A 30 1.48 29.01 -6.77
N SER A 31 2.57 29.51 -6.20
CA SER A 31 3.68 30.13 -6.94
C SER A 31 4.83 29.19 -7.32
N ILE A 32 4.68 27.86 -7.08
CA ILE A 32 5.69 26.87 -7.48
C ILE A 32 5.99 26.96 -8.99
N PRO A 33 7.28 27.10 -9.42
CA PRO A 33 7.64 27.20 -10.82
C PRO A 33 7.32 25.93 -11.60
N GLU A 34 6.97 26.04 -12.86
CA GLU A 34 6.68 24.89 -13.74
C GLU A 34 7.85 23.90 -13.83
N SER A 35 9.10 24.41 -13.79
CA SER A 35 10.31 23.56 -13.77
C SER A 35 10.39 22.65 -12.56
N GLN A 36 9.71 22.96 -11.46
CA GLN A 36 9.71 22.21 -10.19
C GLN A 36 8.43 21.41 -9.96
N LYS A 37 7.59 21.23 -10.99
CA LYS A 37 6.34 20.45 -10.94
C LYS A 37 6.43 19.13 -11.67
N LYS A 38 7.60 18.74 -12.21
CA LYS A 38 7.76 17.60 -13.11
C LYS A 38 7.78 16.25 -12.40
N SER A 39 8.11 16.23 -11.11
CA SER A 39 8.18 15.02 -10.28
C SER A 39 7.90 15.31 -8.82
N SER A 40 7.51 14.30 -8.07
CA SER A 40 7.34 14.41 -6.61
C SER A 40 8.62 14.86 -5.91
N LYS A 41 9.78 14.43 -6.41
CA LYS A 41 11.09 14.84 -5.89
C LYS A 41 11.33 16.35 -6.04
N GLU A 42 11.03 16.92 -7.19
CA GLU A 42 11.19 18.36 -7.44
C GLU A 42 10.22 19.18 -6.58
N ILE A 43 8.96 18.72 -6.46
CA ILE A 43 7.97 19.33 -5.58
C ILE A 43 8.45 19.28 -4.13
N ALA A 44 8.96 18.13 -3.66
CA ALA A 44 9.48 17.99 -2.30
C ALA A 44 10.71 18.87 -2.04
N LEU A 45 11.60 19.03 -3.02
CA LEU A 45 12.75 19.94 -2.91
C LEU A 45 12.29 21.41 -2.76
N PHE A 46 11.29 21.85 -3.54
CA PHE A 46 10.71 23.16 -3.39
C PHE A 46 10.10 23.36 -2.00
N ILE A 47 9.34 22.36 -1.52
CA ILE A 47 8.73 22.38 -0.19
C ILE A 47 9.80 22.49 0.90
N LYS A 48 10.89 21.71 0.82
CA LYS A 48 12.01 21.78 1.78
C LYS A 48 12.71 23.13 1.80
N ASP A 49 12.84 23.77 0.64
CA ASP A 49 13.43 25.12 0.53
C ASP A 49 12.55 26.20 1.20
N LYS A 50 11.24 26.06 1.09
CA LYS A 50 10.30 27.08 1.60
C LYS A 50 9.85 26.87 3.04
N PHE A 51 9.86 25.63 3.52
CA PHE A 51 9.29 25.29 4.82
C PHE A 51 10.21 24.40 5.64
N SER A 52 10.47 24.78 6.89
CA SER A 52 11.30 24.01 7.84
C SER A 52 10.47 23.17 8.82
N LEU A 53 9.22 23.56 9.08
CA LEU A 53 8.36 22.86 10.03
C LEU A 53 7.62 21.70 9.37
N GLU A 54 7.56 20.57 10.07
CA GLU A 54 6.90 19.36 9.62
C GLU A 54 5.45 19.61 9.15
N ASP A 55 4.65 20.28 9.97
CA ASP A 55 3.25 20.58 9.66
C ASP A 55 3.10 21.42 8.38
N MET A 56 4.01 22.38 8.16
CA MET A 56 3.99 23.20 6.96
C MET A 56 4.38 22.39 5.73
N GLN A 57 5.40 21.53 5.84
CA GLN A 57 5.84 20.68 4.72
C GLN A 57 4.73 19.72 4.31
N ILE A 58 4.09 19.04 5.28
CA ILE A 58 3.00 18.12 5.00
C ILE A 58 1.77 18.87 4.46
N LYS A 59 1.45 20.05 5.00
CA LYS A 59 0.36 20.91 4.47
C LYS A 59 0.64 21.35 3.04
N ALA A 60 1.88 21.69 2.73
CA ALA A 60 2.29 22.10 1.37
C ALA A 60 2.13 20.94 0.37
N ALA A 61 2.59 19.73 0.72
CA ALA A 61 2.40 18.55 -0.09
C ALA A 61 0.91 18.22 -0.30
N TYR A 62 0.13 18.29 0.77
CA TYR A 62 -1.31 18.03 0.73
C TYR A 62 -2.03 19.03 -0.16
N TYR A 63 -1.78 20.34 0.06
CA TYR A 63 -2.38 21.40 -0.74
C TYR A 63 -2.02 21.27 -2.22
N TYR A 64 -0.77 20.93 -2.52
CA TYR A 64 -0.34 20.73 -3.91
C TYR A 64 -1.17 19.64 -4.60
N VAL A 65 -1.36 18.49 -3.95
CA VAL A 65 -2.12 17.39 -4.51
C VAL A 65 -3.60 17.77 -4.70
N ILE A 66 -4.26 18.29 -3.65
CA ILE A 66 -5.70 18.62 -3.73
C ILE A 66 -5.99 19.75 -4.71
N SER A 67 -5.05 20.66 -4.95
CA SER A 67 -5.22 21.78 -5.89
C SER A 67 -4.96 21.37 -7.35
N ASN A 68 -4.01 20.48 -7.60
CA ASN A 68 -3.55 20.14 -8.96
C ASN A 68 -4.22 18.89 -9.55
N VAL A 69 -4.75 17.97 -8.74
CA VAL A 69 -5.41 16.76 -9.24
C VAL A 69 -6.92 16.94 -9.24
N SER A 70 -7.58 16.60 -10.33
CA SER A 70 -9.05 16.54 -10.46
C SER A 70 -9.53 15.09 -10.42
N TYR A 71 -10.68 14.84 -9.77
CA TYR A 71 -11.22 13.47 -9.72
C TYR A 71 -11.69 13.03 -11.10
N ASP A 72 -11.20 11.87 -11.54
CA ASP A 72 -11.59 11.29 -12.81
C ASP A 72 -12.92 10.54 -12.67
N ILE A 73 -13.93 11.03 -13.40
CA ILE A 73 -15.27 10.44 -13.45
C ILE A 73 -15.50 9.58 -14.69
N THR A 74 -14.54 9.59 -15.63
CA THR A 74 -14.70 8.93 -16.92
C THR A 74 -14.34 7.45 -16.89
N HIS A 75 -13.81 6.96 -15.76
CA HIS A 75 -13.26 5.61 -15.58
C HIS A 75 -12.08 5.28 -16.52
N GLU A 76 -11.51 6.27 -17.23
CA GLU A 76 -10.30 6.08 -18.04
C GLU A 76 -9.10 5.66 -17.19
N PHE A 77 -9.09 6.06 -15.90
CA PHE A 77 -8.15 5.58 -14.90
C PHE A 77 -8.73 4.38 -14.13
N THR A 78 -9.12 3.33 -14.83
CA THR A 78 -9.25 2.02 -14.19
C THR A 78 -7.90 1.71 -13.54
N VAL A 79 -7.94 1.28 -12.26
CA VAL A 79 -6.71 0.93 -11.54
C VAL A 79 -6.04 -0.19 -12.31
N ASN A 80 -5.05 0.16 -13.13
CA ASN A 80 -4.25 -0.82 -13.81
C ASN A 80 -3.22 -1.34 -12.81
N LEU A 81 -3.48 -2.51 -12.22
CA LEU A 81 -2.62 -3.18 -11.24
C LEU A 81 -1.27 -3.62 -11.83
N VAL A 82 -1.09 -3.49 -13.14
CA VAL A 82 0.14 -3.91 -13.84
C VAL A 82 1.21 -2.81 -13.85
N ILE A 83 0.83 -1.53 -13.63
CA ILE A 83 1.80 -0.43 -13.63
C ILE A 83 2.41 -0.20 -12.24
N SER A 84 3.68 0.19 -12.20
CA SER A 84 4.37 0.52 -10.95
C SER A 84 3.79 1.77 -10.28
N ASP A 85 4.05 1.93 -8.99
CA ASP A 85 3.64 3.13 -8.24
C ASP A 85 4.24 4.41 -8.85
N ASP A 86 5.51 4.37 -9.26
CA ASP A 86 6.21 5.49 -9.90
C ASP A 86 5.57 5.88 -11.23
N GLU A 87 5.19 4.89 -12.03
CA GLU A 87 4.49 5.15 -13.29
C GLU A 87 3.10 5.74 -13.05
N MET A 88 2.36 5.24 -12.04
CA MET A 88 1.06 5.78 -11.66
C MET A 88 1.17 7.24 -11.21
N VAL A 89 2.15 7.57 -10.38
CA VAL A 89 2.41 8.95 -9.92
C VAL A 89 2.78 9.84 -11.10
N SER A 90 3.69 9.40 -11.99
CA SER A 90 4.11 10.15 -13.17
C SER A 90 2.93 10.46 -14.11
N LYS A 91 2.06 9.48 -14.35
CA LYS A 91 0.82 9.66 -15.13
C LYS A 91 -0.13 10.64 -14.44
N THR A 92 -0.25 10.59 -13.12
CA THR A 92 -1.09 11.52 -12.35
C THR A 92 -0.59 12.96 -12.44
N ILE A 93 0.73 13.17 -12.34
CA ILE A 93 1.35 14.49 -12.53
C ILE A 93 1.07 15.03 -13.93
N ALA A 94 1.27 14.21 -14.96
CA ALA A 94 1.10 14.63 -16.36
C ALA A 94 -0.37 14.93 -16.71
N SER A 95 -1.29 14.07 -16.32
CA SER A 95 -2.72 14.20 -16.64
C SER A 95 -3.48 15.18 -15.75
N LYS A 96 -2.98 15.41 -14.53
CA LYS A 96 -3.68 16.14 -13.44
C LYS A 96 -5.06 15.55 -13.11
N LYS A 97 -5.23 14.24 -13.35
CA LYS A 97 -6.47 13.50 -13.10
C LYS A 97 -6.17 12.19 -12.38
N GLY A 98 -7.15 11.67 -11.64
CA GLY A 98 -7.07 10.36 -11.01
C GLY A 98 -8.22 10.09 -10.06
N VAL A 99 -8.30 8.85 -9.59
CA VAL A 99 -9.24 8.42 -8.53
C VAL A 99 -8.49 8.36 -7.18
N CYS A 100 -9.17 7.97 -6.11
CA CYS A 100 -8.65 8.02 -4.74
C CYS A 100 -7.21 7.46 -4.57
N ILE A 101 -6.90 6.32 -5.19
CA ILE A 101 -5.56 5.73 -5.09
C ILE A 101 -4.47 6.59 -5.74
N HIS A 102 -4.79 7.33 -6.81
CA HIS A 102 -3.86 8.25 -7.48
C HIS A 102 -3.53 9.44 -6.57
N TYR A 103 -4.54 10.02 -5.91
CA TYR A 103 -4.35 11.07 -4.92
C TYR A 103 -3.48 10.59 -3.75
N ALA A 104 -3.79 9.40 -3.22
CA ALA A 104 -3.08 8.82 -2.08
C ALA A 104 -1.62 8.50 -2.42
N LYS A 105 -1.35 7.87 -3.58
CA LYS A 105 0.02 7.55 -4.02
C LYS A 105 0.84 8.80 -4.31
N PHE A 106 0.25 9.80 -4.97
CA PHE A 106 0.95 11.05 -5.26
C PHE A 106 1.29 11.81 -3.98
N PHE A 107 0.35 11.91 -3.05
CA PHE A 107 0.61 12.53 -1.75
C PHE A 107 1.67 11.75 -0.96
N LYS A 108 1.55 10.43 -0.86
CA LYS A 108 2.54 9.58 -0.21
C LYS A 108 3.93 9.78 -0.81
N ASP A 109 4.06 9.84 -2.13
CA ASP A 109 5.37 9.95 -2.77
C ASP A 109 6.04 11.29 -2.40
N ILE A 110 5.33 12.43 -2.50
CA ILE A 110 5.88 13.72 -2.06
C ILE A 110 6.31 13.65 -0.59
N VAL A 111 5.44 13.13 0.29
CA VAL A 111 5.68 13.05 1.73
C VAL A 111 6.88 12.14 2.06
N THR A 112 7.04 11.06 1.31
CA THR A 112 8.20 10.15 1.44
C THR A 112 9.51 10.84 0.99
N GLN A 113 9.47 11.60 -0.11
CA GLN A 113 10.61 12.42 -0.56
C GLN A 113 10.97 13.52 0.47
N LEU A 114 10.01 13.99 1.25
CA LEU A 114 10.24 14.89 2.39
C LEU A 114 10.91 14.19 3.58
N GLY A 115 10.89 12.85 3.63
CA GLY A 115 11.49 12.03 4.68
C GLY A 115 10.51 11.57 5.77
N TYR A 116 9.21 11.66 5.54
CA TYR A 116 8.19 11.22 6.50
C TYR A 116 7.67 9.82 6.19
N ASN A 117 7.28 9.08 7.24
CA ASN A 117 6.68 7.76 7.12
C ASN A 117 5.19 7.88 6.79
N CYS A 118 4.84 7.61 5.54
CA CYS A 118 3.47 7.67 5.03
C CYS A 118 3.01 6.29 4.55
N GLN A 119 1.85 5.85 5.04
CA GLN A 119 1.20 4.60 4.64
C GLN A 119 -0.06 4.90 3.84
N ILE A 120 -0.34 4.07 2.82
CA ILE A 120 -1.63 4.09 2.13
C ILE A 120 -2.55 3.12 2.86
N VAL A 121 -3.72 3.59 3.22
CA VAL A 121 -4.76 2.81 3.87
C VAL A 121 -5.86 2.53 2.84
N SER A 122 -6.18 1.27 2.64
CA SER A 122 -7.30 0.83 1.80
C SER A 122 -8.48 0.41 2.67
N GLY A 123 -9.67 0.81 2.27
CA GLY A 123 -10.88 0.52 3.02
C GLY A 123 -12.12 0.97 2.27
N TYR A 124 -13.13 1.38 2.99
CA TYR A 124 -14.36 1.93 2.45
C TYR A 124 -14.90 3.06 3.32
N THR A 125 -15.82 3.82 2.77
CA THR A 125 -16.35 5.00 3.43
C THR A 125 -17.85 4.89 3.66
N LYS A 126 -18.36 5.69 4.60
CA LYS A 126 -19.78 5.94 4.74
C LYS A 126 -20.05 7.43 4.89
N LYS A 127 -21.17 7.86 4.35
CA LYS A 127 -21.70 9.21 4.53
C LYS A 127 -23.17 9.09 4.92
N ASP A 128 -23.59 9.82 5.96
CA ASP A 128 -24.97 9.81 6.46
C ASP A 128 -25.49 8.38 6.73
N ASN A 129 -24.64 7.52 7.31
CA ASN A 129 -24.84 6.09 7.57
C ASN A 129 -25.04 5.20 6.32
N VAL A 130 -24.82 5.73 5.12
CA VAL A 130 -24.82 4.97 3.87
C VAL A 130 -23.39 4.62 3.51
N VAL A 131 -23.09 3.32 3.37
CA VAL A 131 -21.80 2.82 2.90
C VAL A 131 -21.66 3.09 1.41
N ALA A 132 -20.50 3.58 0.99
CA ALA A 132 -20.19 3.79 -0.41
C ALA A 132 -20.23 2.46 -1.20
N GLU A 133 -20.49 2.54 -2.51
CA GLU A 133 -20.49 1.37 -3.39
C GLU A 133 -19.10 0.94 -3.83
N GLN A 134 -18.10 1.81 -3.66
CA GLN A 134 -16.73 1.58 -4.07
C GLN A 134 -15.77 1.64 -2.89
N SER A 135 -14.67 0.88 -2.98
CA SER A 135 -13.56 0.98 -2.05
C SER A 135 -12.89 2.35 -2.16
N HIS A 136 -12.19 2.75 -1.10
CA HIS A 136 -11.51 4.02 -1.00
C HIS A 136 -10.08 3.86 -0.50
N ALA A 137 -9.23 4.81 -0.85
CA ALA A 137 -7.84 4.86 -0.38
C ALA A 137 -7.53 6.26 0.13
N TRP A 138 -6.83 6.29 1.27
CA TRP A 138 -6.34 7.52 1.91
C TRP A 138 -4.95 7.30 2.49
N CYS A 139 -4.39 8.28 3.18
CA CYS A 139 -3.06 8.18 3.75
C CYS A 139 -3.07 8.29 5.27
N ALA A 140 -2.07 7.70 5.90
CA ALA A 140 -1.73 7.93 7.30
C ALA A 140 -0.24 8.27 7.41
N ILE A 141 0.09 9.28 8.22
CA ILE A 141 1.47 9.72 8.45
C ILE A 141 1.78 9.61 9.94
N LYS A 142 2.93 9.00 10.23
CA LYS A 142 3.50 9.02 11.57
C LYS A 142 4.32 10.30 11.73
N MET A 143 3.87 11.19 12.60
CA MET A 143 4.54 12.47 12.88
C MET A 143 5.77 12.27 13.78
N LYS A 144 6.61 13.29 13.89
CA LYS A 144 7.83 13.26 14.72
C LYS A 144 7.54 13.06 16.21
N ASP A 145 6.34 13.39 16.68
CA ASP A 145 5.86 13.10 18.04
C ASP A 145 5.40 11.64 18.24
N ASN A 146 5.67 10.77 17.26
CA ASN A 146 5.28 9.36 17.20
C ASN A 146 3.78 9.09 17.13
N LYS A 147 2.95 10.08 16.83
CA LYS A 147 1.51 9.90 16.65
C LYS A 147 1.15 9.77 15.18
N TRP A 148 0.18 8.91 14.91
CA TRP A 148 -0.39 8.76 13.59
C TRP A 148 -1.56 9.73 13.37
N PHE A 149 -1.64 10.28 12.17
CA PHE A 149 -2.76 11.08 11.70
C PHE A 149 -3.17 10.63 10.31
N ALA A 150 -4.47 10.73 10.03
CA ALA A 150 -5.04 10.40 8.72
C ALA A 150 -5.16 11.65 7.83
N PHE A 151 -5.08 11.42 6.51
CA PHE A 151 -5.14 12.44 5.47
C PHE A 151 -5.92 11.87 4.28
N ASP A 152 -6.98 12.55 3.86
CA ASP A 152 -7.69 12.19 2.63
C ASP A 152 -7.69 13.33 1.62
N PRO A 153 -6.70 13.37 0.73
CA PRO A 153 -6.63 14.42 -0.28
C PRO A 153 -7.76 14.34 -1.31
N THR A 154 -8.41 13.18 -1.47
CA THR A 154 -9.53 13.04 -2.40
C THR A 154 -10.75 13.81 -1.91
N TRP A 155 -11.15 13.61 -0.65
CA TRP A 155 -12.34 14.23 -0.08
C TRP A 155 -12.18 15.73 0.16
N ASP A 156 -10.93 16.20 0.28
CA ASP A 156 -10.62 17.63 0.43
C ASP A 156 -10.40 18.36 -0.91
N SER A 157 -10.34 17.65 -2.05
CA SER A 157 -10.14 18.27 -3.36
C SER A 157 -11.44 18.78 -4.01
N GLY A 158 -12.60 18.24 -3.64
CA GLY A 158 -13.89 18.62 -4.21
C GLY A 158 -14.99 17.58 -3.97
N PHE A 159 -16.01 17.62 -4.79
CA PHE A 159 -17.15 16.71 -4.71
C PHE A 159 -17.81 16.48 -6.07
N LEU A 160 -18.65 15.45 -6.15
CA LEU A 160 -19.43 15.17 -7.35
C LEU A 160 -20.79 15.88 -7.26
N GLN A 161 -21.15 16.59 -8.33
CA GLN A 161 -22.43 17.24 -8.50
C GLN A 161 -22.94 17.05 -9.93
N ASN A 162 -24.13 16.48 -10.08
CA ASN A 162 -24.76 16.23 -11.39
C ASN A 162 -23.83 15.46 -12.37
N GLY A 163 -23.13 14.43 -11.87
CA GLY A 163 -22.21 13.62 -12.67
C GLY A 163 -20.92 14.34 -13.09
N LYS A 164 -20.58 15.50 -12.50
CA LYS A 164 -19.36 16.25 -12.75
C LYS A 164 -18.56 16.46 -11.48
N PHE A 165 -17.24 16.44 -11.58
CA PHE A 165 -16.40 16.84 -10.47
C PHE A 165 -16.35 18.36 -10.33
N VAL A 166 -16.69 18.84 -9.14
CA VAL A 166 -16.63 20.25 -8.76
C VAL A 166 -15.45 20.42 -7.79
N LYS A 167 -14.41 21.13 -8.24
CA LYS A 167 -13.27 21.43 -7.40
C LYS A 167 -13.67 22.45 -6.33
N LYS A 168 -13.54 22.04 -5.07
CA LYS A 168 -13.78 22.89 -3.91
C LYS A 168 -12.88 22.45 -2.76
N LEU A 169 -11.74 23.12 -2.65
CA LEU A 169 -10.72 22.75 -1.68
C LEU A 169 -11.21 23.04 -0.26
N ASN A 170 -10.89 22.12 0.62
CA ASN A 170 -11.08 22.27 2.06
C ASN A 170 -9.93 21.56 2.81
N SER A 171 -9.98 21.53 4.14
CA SER A 171 -8.95 20.89 4.98
C SER A 171 -9.61 20.04 6.09
N LYS A 172 -10.80 19.55 5.83
CA LYS A 172 -11.56 18.75 6.81
C LYS A 172 -10.88 17.43 7.10
N TYR A 173 -10.22 16.86 6.07
CA TYR A 173 -9.54 15.58 6.14
C TYR A 173 -8.01 15.73 6.15
N PHE A 174 -7.50 16.91 6.50
CA PHE A 174 -6.10 17.17 6.74
C PHE A 174 -5.73 16.94 8.21
N LYS A 175 -4.78 16.04 8.50
CA LYS A 175 -4.24 15.77 9.84
C LYS A 175 -5.33 15.41 10.87
N ILE A 176 -6.19 14.46 10.52
CA ILE A 176 -7.28 14.01 11.39
C ILE A 176 -6.77 12.93 12.35
N LYS A 177 -7.22 12.98 13.59
CA LYS A 177 -6.99 11.90 14.56
C LYS A 177 -7.65 10.60 14.07
N PRO A 178 -7.01 9.43 14.25
CA PRO A 178 -7.53 8.15 13.77
C PRO A 178 -8.99 7.89 14.16
N ILE A 179 -9.35 8.10 15.42
CA ILE A 179 -10.72 7.89 15.92
C ILE A 179 -11.77 8.79 15.21
N GLU A 180 -11.38 10.01 14.83
CA GLU A 180 -12.27 10.92 14.10
C GLU A 180 -12.42 10.48 12.64
N MET A 181 -11.34 9.95 12.03
CA MET A 181 -11.38 9.40 10.68
C MET A 181 -12.32 8.21 10.59
N LEU A 182 -12.32 7.36 11.60
CA LEU A 182 -13.21 6.19 11.68
C LEU A 182 -14.71 6.53 11.76
N LYS A 183 -15.11 7.78 11.92
CA LYS A 183 -16.52 8.15 11.78
C LYS A 183 -17.05 7.99 10.36
N SER A 184 -16.18 8.04 9.37
CA SER A 184 -16.53 7.96 7.95
C SER A 184 -15.68 6.98 7.13
N HIS A 185 -14.53 6.52 7.62
CA HIS A 185 -13.56 5.70 6.89
C HIS A 185 -13.24 4.43 7.68
N MET A 186 -13.48 3.26 7.11
CA MET A 186 -13.18 1.96 7.72
C MET A 186 -12.09 1.25 6.93
N PRO A 187 -10.91 1.02 7.50
CA PRO A 187 -9.88 0.19 6.86
C PRO A 187 -10.34 -1.25 6.69
N PHE A 188 -9.93 -1.92 5.61
CA PHE A 188 -10.11 -3.37 5.47
C PHE A 188 -9.28 -4.16 6.49
N ASP A 189 -8.19 -3.59 6.94
CA ASP A 189 -7.30 -4.17 7.95
C ASP A 189 -7.29 -3.28 9.20
N TYR A 190 -7.68 -3.85 10.32
CA TYR A 190 -7.84 -3.11 11.57
C TYR A 190 -6.54 -2.53 12.12
N MET A 191 -5.35 -3.04 11.74
CA MET A 191 -4.09 -2.45 12.17
C MET A 191 -3.94 -1.00 11.68
N TRP A 192 -4.58 -0.64 10.55
CA TRP A 192 -4.59 0.71 10.01
C TRP A 192 -5.65 1.63 10.65
N GLN A 193 -6.27 1.19 11.73
CA GLN A 193 -7.10 2.06 12.56
C GLN A 193 -6.26 2.92 13.51
N PHE A 194 -5.03 2.51 13.79
CA PHE A 194 -4.10 3.18 14.72
C PHE A 194 -4.73 3.42 16.11
N LEU A 195 -5.48 2.46 16.60
CA LEU A 195 -6.13 2.48 17.91
C LEU A 195 -5.60 1.34 18.79
N ASP A 196 -5.39 1.64 20.07
CA ASP A 196 -5.07 0.64 21.09
C ASP A 196 -6.19 -0.40 21.24
N TYR A 197 -7.43 0.01 20.95
CA TYR A 197 -8.63 -0.82 20.96
C TYR A 197 -9.35 -0.63 19.62
N PRO A 198 -9.02 -1.44 18.60
CA PRO A 198 -9.64 -1.34 17.28
C PRO A 198 -11.14 -1.59 17.36
N ILE A 199 -11.90 -0.83 16.60
CA ILE A 199 -13.34 -1.03 16.46
C ILE A 199 -13.65 -2.11 15.44
N THR A 200 -14.76 -2.80 15.63
CA THR A 200 -15.28 -3.78 14.68
C THR A 200 -16.01 -3.11 13.53
N GLU A 201 -16.15 -3.81 12.41
CA GLU A 201 -16.98 -3.34 11.29
C GLU A 201 -18.43 -3.05 11.73
N GLN A 202 -18.97 -3.87 12.65
CA GLN A 202 -20.32 -3.67 13.15
C GLN A 202 -20.49 -2.36 13.95
N GLU A 203 -19.48 -2.00 14.75
CA GLU A 203 -19.47 -0.71 15.47
C GLU A 203 -19.38 0.45 14.50
N PHE A 204 -18.51 0.33 13.46
CA PHE A 204 -18.45 1.33 12.40
C PHE A 204 -19.79 1.53 11.72
N LEU A 205 -20.44 0.44 11.27
CA LEU A 205 -21.73 0.52 10.57
C LEU A 205 -22.82 1.14 11.44
N LYS A 206 -22.84 0.82 12.74
CA LYS A 206 -23.79 1.40 13.71
C LYS A 206 -23.43 2.82 14.15
N GLY A 207 -22.21 3.28 13.89
CA GLY A 207 -21.70 4.58 14.37
C GLY A 207 -21.52 4.65 15.89
N LYS A 208 -21.33 3.50 16.54
CA LYS A 208 -21.14 3.38 17.98
C LYS A 208 -19.80 2.73 18.28
N PHE A 209 -18.83 3.50 18.75
CA PHE A 209 -17.48 3.04 19.08
C PHE A 209 -17.39 2.80 20.59
N ILE A 210 -17.36 1.53 20.99
CA ILE A 210 -17.39 1.14 22.42
C ILE A 210 -16.00 1.22 23.02
N GLN A 211 -14.94 0.87 22.25
CA GLN A 211 -13.55 0.80 22.71
C GLN A 211 -13.45 0.06 24.06
N ASP A 212 -13.73 -1.23 24.04
CA ASP A 212 -13.69 -2.05 25.26
C ASP A 212 -12.27 -2.09 25.85
N LYS A 213 -12.06 -1.31 26.89
CA LYS A 213 -10.77 -1.21 27.59
C LYS A 213 -10.44 -2.41 28.48
N ASN A 214 -11.33 -3.40 28.57
CA ASN A 214 -11.04 -4.68 29.23
C ASN A 214 -10.32 -5.65 28.31
N GLN A 215 -10.22 -5.33 27.02
CA GLN A 215 -9.43 -6.11 26.06
C GLN A 215 -7.94 -5.78 26.19
N GLU A 216 -7.10 -6.69 25.71
CA GLU A 216 -5.66 -6.45 25.57
C GLU A 216 -5.39 -5.31 24.59
N ILE A 217 -4.41 -4.46 24.93
CA ILE A 217 -3.99 -3.35 24.09
C ILE A 217 -3.41 -3.92 22.79
N PHE A 218 -3.91 -3.45 21.66
CA PHE A 218 -3.37 -3.78 20.35
C PHE A 218 -2.17 -2.89 20.01
N ASP A 219 -0.97 -3.46 20.08
CA ASP A 219 0.26 -2.77 19.69
C ASP A 219 0.40 -2.71 18.16
N TYR A 220 -0.36 -1.80 17.55
CA TYR A 220 -0.34 -1.59 16.10
C TYR A 220 1.03 -1.14 15.57
N ASP A 221 1.83 -0.42 16.35
CA ASP A 221 3.16 0.02 15.92
C ASP A 221 4.10 -1.18 15.70
N THR A 222 4.09 -2.15 16.60
CA THR A 222 4.86 -3.39 16.45
C THR A 222 4.33 -4.25 15.31
N VAL A 223 3.01 -4.34 15.15
CA VAL A 223 2.39 -5.09 14.04
C VAL A 223 2.75 -4.47 12.69
N ILE A 224 2.66 -3.14 12.54
CA ILE A 224 3.04 -2.42 11.32
C ILE A 224 4.54 -2.60 11.01
N LYS A 225 5.41 -2.52 12.01
CA LYS A 225 6.85 -2.77 11.81
C LYS A 225 7.12 -4.17 11.28
N LYS A 226 6.49 -5.19 11.85
CA LYS A 226 6.61 -6.58 11.38
C LYS A 226 6.04 -6.73 9.96
N HIS A 227 4.85 -6.19 9.71
CA HIS A 227 4.21 -6.21 8.41
C HIS A 227 5.10 -5.64 7.30
N ASN A 228 5.78 -4.52 7.56
CA ASN A 228 6.67 -3.87 6.58
C ASN A 228 7.95 -4.68 6.27
N LEU A 229 8.28 -5.70 7.05
CA LEU A 229 9.40 -6.61 6.80
C LEU A 229 8.99 -7.85 5.99
N LEU A 230 7.71 -8.10 5.85
CA LEU A 230 7.17 -9.25 5.15
C LEU A 230 7.22 -9.03 3.63
N SER A 231 7.35 -10.13 2.88
CA SER A 231 7.11 -10.13 1.44
C SER A 231 5.64 -9.81 1.14
N GLU A 232 5.36 -9.38 -0.08
CA GLU A 232 3.99 -9.02 -0.49
C GLU A 232 2.99 -10.18 -0.27
N ASN A 233 3.39 -11.42 -0.58
CA ASN A 233 2.56 -12.61 -0.36
C ASN A 233 2.26 -12.82 1.14
N GLU A 234 3.26 -12.65 2.01
CA GLU A 234 3.07 -12.75 3.47
C GLU A 234 2.19 -11.62 4.00
N GLN A 235 2.33 -10.38 3.48
CA GLN A 235 1.47 -9.26 3.83
C GLN A 235 0.00 -9.53 3.46
N LEU A 236 -0.25 -10.12 2.28
CA LEU A 236 -1.60 -10.52 1.85
C LEU A 236 -2.16 -11.65 2.72
N SER A 237 -1.33 -12.62 3.10
CA SER A 237 -1.72 -13.71 4.00
C SER A 237 -2.07 -13.21 5.40
N ASP A 238 -1.28 -12.28 5.94
CA ASP A 238 -1.54 -11.63 7.22
C ASP A 238 -2.83 -10.81 7.20
N LEU A 239 -3.06 -10.04 6.13
CA LEU A 239 -4.31 -9.31 5.93
C LEU A 239 -5.52 -10.27 5.94
N LYS A 240 -5.41 -11.38 5.18
CA LYS A 240 -6.47 -12.41 5.15
C LYS A 240 -6.78 -12.94 6.55
N ASN A 241 -5.75 -13.25 7.33
CA ASN A 241 -5.91 -13.77 8.70
C ASN A 241 -6.58 -12.73 9.62
N ARG A 242 -6.17 -11.47 9.57
CA ARG A 242 -6.78 -10.38 10.34
C ARG A 242 -8.23 -10.12 9.94
N MET A 243 -8.57 -10.19 8.64
CA MET A 243 -9.96 -10.07 8.18
C MET A 243 -10.83 -11.22 8.68
N ILE A 244 -10.31 -12.46 8.76
CA ILE A 244 -11.03 -13.61 9.33
C ILE A 244 -11.28 -13.40 10.82
N GLN A 245 -10.27 -12.96 11.58
CA GLN A 245 -10.36 -12.75 13.03
C GLN A 245 -11.40 -11.70 13.42
N THR A 246 -11.46 -10.59 12.69
CA THR A 246 -12.41 -9.51 12.97
C THR A 246 -13.80 -9.71 12.38
N GLY A 247 -13.90 -10.64 11.42
CA GLY A 247 -15.11 -10.84 10.62
C GLY A 247 -15.35 -9.69 9.64
N TYR A 248 -15.92 -10.00 8.49
CA TYR A 248 -16.26 -9.03 7.45
C TYR A 248 -17.71 -9.25 6.99
N LYS A 249 -18.54 -8.20 7.10
CA LYS A 249 -19.98 -8.30 6.84
C LYS A 249 -20.45 -7.45 5.67
N SER A 250 -19.82 -6.29 5.44
CA SER A 250 -20.16 -5.42 4.33
C SER A 250 -19.86 -6.09 2.98
N LYS A 251 -20.59 -5.68 1.94
CA LYS A 251 -20.37 -6.14 0.56
C LYS A 251 -18.92 -5.89 0.13
N LEU A 252 -18.40 -4.67 0.36
CA LEU A 252 -17.05 -4.29 -0.02
C LEU A 252 -15.95 -5.10 0.70
N ALA A 253 -16.15 -5.39 1.99
CA ALA A 253 -15.22 -6.23 2.73
C ALA A 253 -15.21 -7.67 2.20
N LYS A 254 -16.36 -8.23 1.82
CA LYS A 254 -16.45 -9.53 1.16
C LYS A 254 -15.76 -9.55 -0.19
N GLU A 255 -16.04 -8.56 -1.04
CA GLU A 255 -15.38 -8.41 -2.34
C GLU A 255 -13.86 -8.29 -2.18
N ARG A 256 -13.38 -7.50 -1.22
CA ARG A 256 -11.94 -7.39 -0.93
C ARG A 256 -11.35 -8.73 -0.51
N PHE A 257 -12.04 -9.48 0.34
CA PHE A 257 -11.61 -10.80 0.78
C PHE A 257 -11.52 -11.81 -0.38
N ASP A 258 -12.49 -11.78 -1.31
CA ASP A 258 -12.47 -12.65 -2.50
C ASP A 258 -11.36 -12.28 -3.48
N ILE A 259 -11.08 -10.97 -3.66
CA ILE A 259 -9.92 -10.50 -4.43
C ILE A 259 -8.63 -10.98 -3.78
N LEU A 260 -8.52 -10.87 -2.46
CA LEU A 260 -7.35 -11.29 -1.68
C LEU A 260 -7.07 -12.79 -1.84
N LYS A 261 -8.10 -13.63 -1.78
CA LYS A 261 -7.95 -15.08 -2.06
C LYS A 261 -7.37 -15.32 -3.45
N LYS A 262 -7.95 -14.68 -4.48
CA LYS A 262 -7.46 -14.81 -5.86
C LYS A 262 -6.01 -14.33 -6.01
N GLN A 263 -5.62 -13.25 -5.34
CA GLN A 263 -4.24 -12.78 -5.35
C GLN A 263 -3.29 -13.84 -4.75
N LEU A 264 -3.63 -14.44 -3.61
CA LEU A 264 -2.85 -15.50 -2.97
C LEU A 264 -2.76 -16.74 -3.84
N ASP A 265 -3.85 -17.13 -4.52
CA ASP A 265 -3.86 -18.26 -5.46
C ASP A 265 -2.90 -18.01 -6.64
N VAL A 266 -2.87 -16.79 -7.18
CA VAL A 266 -1.91 -16.40 -8.23
C VAL A 266 -0.46 -16.46 -7.74
N TYR A 267 -0.17 -16.00 -6.53
CA TYR A 267 1.17 -16.14 -5.94
C TYR A 267 1.60 -17.60 -5.80
N SER A 268 0.71 -18.45 -5.30
CA SER A 268 0.94 -19.90 -5.20
C SER A 268 1.24 -20.53 -6.55
N LEU A 269 0.42 -20.21 -7.57
CA LEU A 269 0.61 -20.71 -8.94
C LEU A 269 1.96 -20.23 -9.52
N ASN A 270 2.30 -18.95 -9.38
CA ASN A 270 3.57 -18.42 -9.88
C ASN A 270 4.78 -19.08 -9.20
N SER A 271 4.67 -19.38 -7.90
CA SER A 271 5.70 -20.11 -7.17
C SER A 271 5.88 -21.53 -7.72
N SER A 272 4.78 -22.24 -7.99
CA SER A 272 4.81 -23.58 -8.60
C SER A 272 5.40 -23.57 -10.01
N ILE A 273 5.05 -22.57 -10.83
CA ILE A 273 5.62 -22.39 -12.18
C ILE A 273 7.13 -22.14 -12.11
N LYS A 274 7.58 -21.31 -11.18
CA LYS A 274 9.01 -21.05 -10.99
C LYS A 274 9.77 -22.32 -10.60
N GLU A 275 9.21 -23.09 -9.69
CA GLU A 275 9.78 -24.37 -9.25
C GLU A 275 9.87 -25.38 -10.42
N LEU A 276 8.81 -25.50 -11.23
CA LEU A 276 8.81 -26.35 -12.44
C LEU A 276 9.87 -25.92 -13.46
N ASN A 277 10.06 -24.62 -13.66
CA ASN A 277 11.10 -24.11 -14.56
C ASN A 277 12.51 -24.46 -14.06
N ASP A 278 12.74 -24.38 -12.73
CA ASP A 278 14.02 -24.77 -12.14
C ASP A 278 14.27 -26.29 -12.24
N ILE A 279 13.24 -27.11 -12.01
CA ILE A 279 13.31 -28.57 -12.22
C ILE A 279 13.64 -28.89 -13.68
N ASN A 280 12.98 -28.22 -14.64
CA ASN A 280 13.26 -28.41 -16.07
C ASN A 280 14.72 -28.07 -16.44
N ALA A 281 15.24 -26.98 -15.89
CA ALA A 281 16.63 -26.60 -16.12
C ALA A 281 17.60 -27.67 -15.60
N LYS A 282 17.38 -28.15 -14.38
CA LYS A 282 18.19 -29.24 -13.79
C LYS A 282 18.05 -30.58 -14.55
N TYR A 283 16.86 -30.90 -14.97
CA TYR A 283 16.62 -32.11 -15.76
C TYR A 283 17.41 -32.07 -17.08
N ASN A 284 17.43 -30.95 -17.76
CA ASN A 284 18.21 -30.73 -18.97
C ASN A 284 19.73 -30.80 -18.71
N GLU A 285 20.22 -30.30 -17.56
CA GLU A 285 21.60 -30.52 -17.13
C GLU A 285 21.90 -32.00 -16.97
N GLY A 286 21.04 -32.75 -16.29
CA GLY A 286 21.17 -34.22 -16.15
C GLY A 286 21.23 -34.94 -17.50
N ILE A 287 20.38 -34.54 -18.47
CA ILE A 287 20.39 -35.10 -19.84
C ILE A 287 21.74 -34.83 -20.51
N ASN A 288 22.26 -33.60 -20.41
CA ASN A 288 23.54 -33.25 -21.04
C ASN A 288 24.69 -34.08 -20.46
N LEU A 289 24.76 -34.22 -19.13
CA LEU A 289 25.76 -35.05 -18.46
C LEU A 289 25.62 -36.54 -18.84
N PHE A 290 24.42 -37.03 -18.94
CA PHE A 290 24.19 -38.41 -19.38
C PHE A 290 24.57 -38.63 -20.84
N ASN A 291 24.34 -37.65 -21.72
CA ASN A 291 24.79 -37.69 -23.12
C ASN A 291 26.32 -37.69 -23.22
N GLU A 292 27.06 -37.00 -22.37
CA GLU A 292 28.52 -37.08 -22.30
C GLU A 292 28.99 -38.52 -22.03
N PHE A 293 28.33 -39.21 -21.09
CA PHE A 293 28.61 -40.63 -20.86
C PHE A 293 28.29 -41.51 -22.10
N ILE A 294 27.17 -41.27 -22.77
CA ILE A 294 26.78 -41.98 -23.99
C ILE A 294 27.82 -41.75 -25.10
N TYR A 295 28.30 -40.54 -25.30
CA TYR A 295 29.38 -40.24 -26.25
C TYR A 295 30.67 -40.98 -25.90
N TYR A 296 31.06 -40.96 -24.63
CA TYR A 296 32.25 -41.66 -24.16
C TYR A 296 32.14 -43.18 -24.34
N ARG A 297 30.99 -43.77 -24.05
CA ARG A 297 30.69 -45.18 -24.31
C ARG A 297 30.79 -45.50 -25.83
N ASN A 298 30.20 -44.68 -26.69
CA ASN A 298 30.21 -44.86 -28.14
C ASN A 298 31.60 -44.72 -28.75
N ALA A 299 32.49 -43.95 -28.12
CA ALA A 299 33.92 -43.88 -28.42
C ALA A 299 34.71 -45.09 -27.86
N GLN A 300 34.01 -46.15 -27.50
CA GLN A 300 34.62 -47.37 -26.91
C GLN A 300 35.51 -47.07 -25.71
N PHE A 301 35.05 -46.15 -24.84
CA PHE A 301 35.73 -45.73 -23.64
C PHE A 301 37.15 -45.18 -23.90
N ARG A 302 37.29 -44.41 -24.97
CA ARG A 302 38.53 -43.75 -25.34
C ARG A 302 38.40 -42.24 -25.29
N PRO A 303 39.43 -41.48 -24.78
CA PRO A 303 40.64 -41.98 -24.10
C PRO A 303 40.30 -42.67 -22.76
N GLU A 304 41.17 -43.51 -22.28
CA GLU A 304 40.99 -44.23 -21.01
C GLU A 304 40.79 -43.27 -19.84
N LYS A 305 39.80 -43.60 -18.97
CA LYS A 305 39.48 -42.90 -17.72
C LYS A 305 39.52 -43.89 -16.56
N GLU A 306 39.77 -43.35 -15.35
CA GLU A 306 39.68 -44.16 -14.13
C GLU A 306 38.24 -44.62 -13.88
N ASP A 307 38.02 -45.84 -13.35
CA ASP A 307 36.69 -46.38 -13.03
C ASP A 307 35.86 -45.42 -12.19
N LYS A 308 36.47 -44.67 -11.27
CA LYS A 308 35.83 -43.69 -10.44
C LYS A 308 35.24 -42.52 -11.26
N GLU A 309 35.93 -42.10 -12.32
CA GLU A 309 35.44 -41.05 -13.23
C GLU A 309 34.25 -41.55 -14.04
N ILE A 310 34.34 -42.81 -14.55
CA ILE A 310 33.27 -43.44 -15.32
C ILE A 310 32.03 -43.61 -14.46
N LEU A 311 32.19 -44.08 -13.22
CA LEU A 311 31.07 -44.20 -12.26
C LEU A 311 30.43 -42.83 -11.98
N LYS A 312 31.22 -41.76 -11.85
CA LYS A 312 30.71 -40.39 -11.64
C LYS A 312 29.91 -39.90 -12.84
N MET A 313 30.32 -40.23 -14.08
CA MET A 313 29.61 -39.84 -15.30
C MET A 313 28.19 -40.45 -15.36
N ILE A 314 27.92 -41.54 -14.64
CA ILE A 314 26.60 -42.18 -14.56
C ILE A 314 25.84 -41.70 -13.31
N SER A 315 26.50 -41.78 -12.15
CA SER A 315 25.83 -41.50 -10.87
C SER A 315 25.37 -40.03 -10.72
N THR A 316 26.12 -39.07 -11.28
CA THR A 316 25.75 -37.65 -11.20
C THR A 316 24.42 -37.33 -11.90
N PRO A 317 24.23 -37.70 -13.19
CA PRO A 317 22.94 -37.46 -13.84
C PRO A 317 21.78 -38.23 -13.21
N LEU A 318 22.02 -39.47 -12.72
CA LEU A 318 20.98 -40.24 -12.02
C LEU A 318 20.51 -39.53 -10.75
N ALA A 319 21.42 -39.00 -9.93
CA ALA A 319 21.09 -38.23 -8.72
C ALA A 319 20.30 -36.97 -9.05
N ILE A 320 20.62 -36.30 -10.17
CA ILE A 320 19.84 -35.15 -10.65
C ILE A 320 18.43 -35.57 -11.02
N PHE A 321 18.24 -36.66 -11.73
CA PHE A 321 16.90 -37.15 -12.11
C PHE A 321 16.08 -37.56 -10.90
N GLU A 322 16.67 -38.20 -9.90
CA GLU A 322 16.00 -38.56 -8.64
C GLU A 322 15.54 -37.28 -7.90
N ASP A 323 16.41 -36.29 -7.73
CA ASP A 323 16.05 -35.00 -7.12
C ASP A 323 14.88 -34.31 -7.88
N CYS A 324 14.95 -34.27 -9.21
CA CYS A 324 13.89 -33.69 -10.04
C CYS A 324 12.55 -34.43 -9.85
N ASN A 325 12.55 -35.75 -9.83
CA ASN A 325 11.34 -36.57 -9.63
C ASN A 325 10.74 -36.34 -8.24
N ASP A 326 11.55 -36.31 -7.20
CA ASP A 326 11.09 -36.02 -5.83
C ASP A 326 10.44 -34.63 -5.71
N ARG A 327 11.02 -33.65 -6.40
CA ARG A 327 10.47 -32.27 -6.41
C ARG A 327 9.16 -32.21 -7.16
N ILE A 328 9.02 -32.88 -8.34
CA ILE A 328 7.76 -32.97 -9.10
C ILE A 328 6.67 -33.63 -8.27
N TYR A 329 7.01 -34.71 -7.56
CA TYR A 329 6.07 -35.41 -6.68
C TYR A 329 5.55 -34.50 -5.56
N LYS A 330 6.43 -33.73 -4.92
CA LYS A 330 6.05 -32.74 -3.88
C LYS A 330 5.14 -31.61 -4.40
N LEU A 331 5.20 -31.30 -5.69
CA LEU A 331 4.29 -30.31 -6.32
C LEU A 331 2.91 -30.92 -6.64
N GLY A 332 2.70 -32.23 -6.47
CA GLY A 332 1.42 -32.92 -6.69
C GLY A 332 1.07 -33.14 -8.15
N PHE A 333 2.04 -33.08 -9.08
CA PHE A 333 1.80 -33.33 -10.50
C PHE A 333 1.87 -34.80 -10.88
N VAL A 334 2.31 -35.69 -9.98
CA VAL A 334 2.37 -37.14 -10.17
C VAL A 334 1.73 -37.77 -8.96
N GLY A 335 0.58 -38.41 -9.14
CA GLY A 335 -0.14 -39.24 -8.18
C GLY A 335 -0.46 -40.57 -8.78
#